data_be36eebd2b536a63627b406fa98a35ae
#
_entry.id   be36eebd2b536a63627b406fa98a35ae
#
_cell.length_a   1.000
_cell.length_b   1.000
_cell.length_c   1.000
_cell.angle_alpha   90.00
_cell.angle_beta   90.00
_cell.angle_gamma   90.00
#
_symmetry.space_group_name_H-M   'P 1'
#
loop_
_entity.id
_entity.type
_entity.pdbx_description
1 polymer ?
#
loop_
_entity_poly.entity_id
_entity_poly.type
_entity_poly.pdbx_seq_one_letter_code
_entity_poly.pdbx_strand_id
1 'polypeptide(L)'
;MMEEQIRARRLPPLFDGEVNAQNFDEWRKNIVDLYAHECFGVTPPAPREVRAVVAEQNDDDWAGKAEHRKVMLSFDMENGEFSFPVHLVIPKAGRSCPCVVYPSFTPYATAGYQPIEEIVDQGFALAVFCYEDVTRDNEDFTDGLAAMTSRGAADDWGKIGMWAFACSRVLDHLLTLPEIDGSRVA
;
A
#
# COMPACT_ATOMS: atom_id res chain seq x y z
N MET A 1 8.32 -22.68 -31.94
CA MET A 1 7.19 -23.40 -31.31
C MET A 1 6.38 -22.49 -30.36
N MET A 2 6.83 -22.06 -29.17
CA MET A 2 6.05 -21.19 -28.29
C MET A 2 5.86 -19.78 -28.87
N GLU A 3 6.91 -19.20 -29.44
CA GLU A 3 6.87 -17.86 -30.04
C GLU A 3 5.92 -17.80 -31.26
N GLU A 4 5.88 -18.85 -32.09
CA GLU A 4 4.93 -18.94 -33.19
C GLU A 4 3.46 -19.04 -32.70
N GLN A 5 3.23 -19.79 -31.62
CA GLN A 5 1.90 -19.89 -31.03
C GLN A 5 1.45 -18.55 -30.42
N ILE A 6 2.36 -17.78 -29.81
CA ILE A 6 2.07 -16.43 -29.28
C ILE A 6 1.73 -15.49 -30.44
N ARG A 7 2.55 -15.47 -31.51
CA ARG A 7 2.29 -14.65 -32.70
C ARG A 7 0.97 -15.02 -33.42
N ALA A 8 0.62 -16.30 -33.40
CA ALA A 8 -0.64 -16.78 -33.99
C ALA A 8 -1.91 -16.32 -33.25
N ARG A 9 -1.80 -15.94 -31.96
CA ARG A 9 -2.93 -15.45 -31.18
C ARG A 9 -3.47 -14.10 -31.65
N ARG A 10 -2.71 -13.34 -32.47
CA ARG A 10 -3.11 -12.01 -32.96
C ARG A 10 -3.65 -11.11 -31.85
N LEU A 11 -2.95 -11.09 -30.71
CA LEU A 11 -3.30 -10.21 -29.63
C LEU A 11 -3.30 -8.75 -30.11
N PRO A 12 -4.23 -7.92 -29.64
CA PRO A 12 -4.19 -6.51 -29.95
C PRO A 12 -2.87 -5.88 -29.48
N PRO A 13 -2.41 -4.80 -30.10
CA PRO A 13 -1.24 -4.08 -29.63
C PRO A 13 -1.45 -3.65 -28.16
N LEU A 14 -0.37 -3.70 -27.37
CA LEU A 14 -0.43 -3.29 -25.97
C LEU A 14 -0.82 -1.81 -25.80
N PHE A 15 -0.49 -0.99 -26.81
CA PHE A 15 -0.79 0.44 -26.83
C PHE A 15 -1.35 0.84 -28.19
N ASP A 16 -2.33 1.74 -28.18
CA ASP A 16 -2.80 2.40 -29.40
C ASP A 16 -1.86 3.57 -29.74
N GLY A 17 -1.06 3.38 -30.78
CA GLY A 17 -0.10 4.37 -31.23
C GLY A 17 1.26 4.34 -30.53
N GLU A 18 2.08 5.33 -30.81
CA GLU A 18 3.41 5.48 -30.22
C GLU A 18 3.36 6.34 -28.95
N VAL A 19 3.88 5.79 -27.85
CA VAL A 19 4.03 6.51 -26.57
C VAL A 19 5.41 7.14 -26.53
N ASN A 20 5.47 8.44 -26.28
CA ASN A 20 6.68 9.23 -26.18
C ASN A 20 6.57 10.29 -25.05
N ALA A 21 7.65 11.05 -24.82
CA ALA A 21 7.68 12.03 -23.74
C ALA A 21 6.62 13.14 -23.85
N GLN A 22 6.15 13.44 -25.07
CA GLN A 22 5.17 14.51 -25.31
C GLN A 22 3.75 14.10 -24.98
N ASN A 23 3.41 12.83 -25.16
CA ASN A 23 2.05 12.30 -24.92
C ASN A 23 1.95 11.37 -23.70
N PHE A 24 3.04 11.16 -22.95
CA PHE A 24 3.10 10.21 -21.86
C PHE A 24 2.07 10.50 -20.75
N ASP A 25 1.91 11.76 -20.34
CA ASP A 25 1.00 12.12 -19.25
C ASP A 25 -0.46 11.87 -19.61
N GLU A 26 -0.86 12.22 -20.84
CA GLU A 26 -2.21 11.93 -21.34
C GLU A 26 -2.43 10.43 -21.49
N TRP A 27 -1.48 9.72 -22.09
CA TRP A 27 -1.52 8.27 -22.22
C TRP A 27 -1.62 7.59 -20.84
N ARG A 28 -0.77 7.98 -19.89
CA ARG A 28 -0.78 7.47 -18.51
C ARG A 28 -2.15 7.68 -17.84
N LYS A 29 -2.71 8.88 -17.98
CA LYS A 29 -4.03 9.18 -17.43
C LYS A 29 -5.09 8.23 -17.99
N ASN A 30 -5.14 8.06 -19.31
CA ASN A 30 -6.11 7.20 -19.98
C ASN A 30 -5.96 5.73 -19.54
N ILE A 31 -4.73 5.24 -19.37
CA ILE A 31 -4.47 3.88 -18.89
C ILE A 31 -4.89 3.72 -17.43
N VAL A 32 -4.61 4.67 -16.57
CA VAL A 32 -5.03 4.64 -15.16
C VAL A 32 -6.56 4.64 -15.06
N ASP A 33 -7.24 5.48 -15.83
CA ASP A 33 -8.71 5.54 -15.89
C ASP A 33 -9.29 4.21 -16.39
N LEU A 34 -8.69 3.62 -17.43
CA LEU A 34 -9.09 2.30 -17.95
C LEU A 34 -8.96 1.20 -16.89
N TYR A 35 -7.82 1.13 -16.20
CA TYR A 35 -7.62 0.15 -15.13
C TYR A 35 -8.56 0.37 -13.94
N ALA A 36 -8.90 1.62 -13.63
CA ALA A 36 -9.85 1.92 -12.57
C ALA A 36 -11.25 1.38 -12.91
N HIS A 37 -11.70 1.54 -14.15
CA HIS A 37 -13.05 1.10 -14.54
C HIS A 37 -13.14 -0.39 -14.90
N GLU A 38 -12.09 -0.97 -15.49
CA GLU A 38 -12.16 -2.31 -16.08
C GLU A 38 -11.47 -3.39 -15.23
N CYS A 39 -10.64 -3.02 -14.25
CA CYS A 39 -9.78 -3.98 -13.57
C CYS A 39 -9.83 -3.88 -12.03
N PHE A 40 -9.47 -2.72 -11.48
CA PHE A 40 -9.28 -2.58 -10.03
C PHE A 40 -10.48 -1.94 -9.31
N GLY A 41 -11.36 -1.32 -10.05
CA GLY A 41 -12.46 -0.52 -9.54
C GLY A 41 -12.05 0.92 -9.19
N VAL A 42 -13.05 1.79 -9.12
CA VAL A 42 -12.85 3.21 -8.83
C VAL A 42 -12.61 3.40 -7.34
N THR A 43 -11.43 3.85 -7.00
CA THR A 43 -11.04 4.13 -5.60
C THR A 43 -11.76 5.38 -5.08
N PRO A 44 -12.35 5.35 -3.87
CA PRO A 44 -12.97 6.52 -3.28
C PRO A 44 -11.95 7.63 -3.01
N PRO A 45 -12.41 8.88 -2.82
CA PRO A 45 -11.54 9.99 -2.45
C PRO A 45 -10.74 9.70 -1.17
N ALA A 46 -9.55 10.28 -1.06
CA ALA A 46 -8.77 10.21 0.17
C ALA A 46 -9.57 10.80 1.35
N PRO A 47 -9.50 10.22 2.55
CA PRO A 47 -10.10 10.79 3.74
C PRO A 47 -9.47 12.16 4.05
N ARG A 48 -10.20 13.00 4.77
CA ARG A 48 -9.72 14.34 5.13
C ARG A 48 -8.52 14.32 6.07
N GLU A 49 -8.45 13.27 6.90
CA GLU A 49 -7.44 13.12 7.93
C GLU A 49 -7.15 11.63 8.15
N VAL A 50 -5.87 11.32 8.38
CA VAL A 50 -5.42 10.02 8.89
C VAL A 50 -4.93 10.23 10.31
N ARG A 51 -5.60 9.62 11.28
CA ARG A 51 -5.24 9.64 12.69
C ARG A 51 -4.32 8.48 12.99
N ALA A 52 -3.33 8.72 13.85
CA ALA A 52 -2.35 7.70 14.23
C ALA A 52 -2.17 7.67 15.74
N VAL A 53 -2.27 6.49 16.33
CA VAL A 53 -2.05 6.26 17.76
C VAL A 53 -1.02 5.17 17.94
N VAL A 54 0.08 5.47 18.64
CA VAL A 54 1.09 4.46 18.99
C VAL A 54 0.49 3.56 20.07
N ALA A 55 0.23 2.30 19.74
CA ALA A 55 -0.33 1.31 20.65
C ALA A 55 0.75 0.58 21.45
N GLU A 56 1.89 0.32 20.81
CA GLU A 56 3.04 -0.36 21.40
C GLU A 56 4.32 0.27 20.86
N GLN A 57 5.37 0.34 21.70
CA GLN A 57 6.68 0.83 21.31
C GLN A 57 7.77 0.00 21.99
N ASN A 58 8.80 -0.35 21.24
CA ASN A 58 10.02 -0.97 21.73
C ASN A 58 11.23 -0.27 21.10
N ASP A 59 12.06 0.29 21.94
CA ASP A 59 13.25 1.06 21.51
C ASP A 59 14.50 0.19 21.35
N ASP A 60 14.41 -1.13 21.57
CA ASP A 60 15.56 -2.02 21.60
C ASP A 60 15.45 -3.25 20.70
N ASP A 61 14.62 -3.16 19.66
CA ASP A 61 14.48 -4.22 18.69
C ASP A 61 15.74 -4.35 17.81
N TRP A 62 15.99 -5.56 17.33
CA TRP A 62 17.16 -5.94 16.54
C TRP A 62 18.49 -5.53 17.21
N ALA A 63 18.63 -5.92 18.50
CA ALA A 63 19.81 -5.62 19.32
C ALA A 63 20.09 -4.10 19.42
N GLY A 64 19.03 -3.31 19.55
CA GLY A 64 19.12 -1.85 19.71
C GLY A 64 19.38 -1.07 18.42
N LYS A 65 19.33 -1.71 17.25
CA LYS A 65 19.55 -1.05 15.96
C LYS A 65 18.38 -0.20 15.52
N ALA A 66 17.16 -0.56 15.94
CA ALA A 66 15.93 0.11 15.51
C ALA A 66 14.95 0.32 16.66
N GLU A 67 14.11 1.30 16.47
CA GLU A 67 12.87 1.50 17.21
C GLU A 67 11.73 0.83 16.45
N HIS A 68 10.87 0.10 17.17
CA HIS A 68 9.67 -0.50 16.65
C HIS A 68 8.45 0.14 17.29
N ARG A 69 7.52 0.62 16.48
CA ARG A 69 6.22 1.14 16.89
C ARG A 69 5.11 0.34 16.22
N LYS A 70 4.15 -0.13 16.99
CA LYS A 70 2.86 -0.56 16.45
C LYS A 70 1.91 0.63 16.50
N VAL A 71 1.54 1.11 15.34
CA VAL A 71 0.69 2.29 15.18
C VAL A 71 -0.68 1.84 14.69
N MET A 72 -1.74 2.24 15.38
CA MET A 72 -3.10 2.12 14.87
C MET A 72 -3.40 3.34 14.00
N LEU A 73 -3.54 3.13 12.71
CA LEU A 73 -4.05 4.15 11.79
C LEU A 73 -5.56 4.08 11.72
N SER A 74 -6.23 5.23 11.77
CA SER A 74 -7.68 5.31 11.57
C SER A 74 -8.07 6.50 10.72
N PHE A 75 -9.17 6.36 9.98
CA PHE A 75 -9.74 7.39 9.12
C PHE A 75 -11.23 7.15 8.88
N ASP A 76 -11.93 8.23 8.55
CA ASP A 76 -13.36 8.16 8.28
C ASP A 76 -13.61 7.78 6.83
N MET A 77 -14.55 6.85 6.64
CA MET A 77 -15.10 6.40 5.38
C MET A 77 -16.61 6.62 5.36
N GLU A 78 -17.27 6.26 4.26
CA GLU A 78 -18.73 6.45 4.09
C GLU A 78 -19.54 5.80 5.22
N ASN A 79 -19.23 4.56 5.58
CA ASN A 79 -20.00 3.78 6.55
C ASN A 79 -19.43 3.81 7.98
N GLY A 80 -18.51 4.72 8.29
CA GLY A 80 -17.94 4.88 9.60
C GLY A 80 -16.42 4.96 9.63
N GLU A 81 -15.84 4.87 10.82
CA GLU A 81 -14.39 4.87 10.99
C GLU A 81 -13.82 3.46 10.69
N PHE A 82 -12.76 3.44 9.91
CA PHE A 82 -11.94 2.25 9.70
C PHE A 82 -10.57 2.40 10.37
N SER A 83 -10.03 1.31 10.92
CA SER A 83 -8.69 1.30 11.51
C SER A 83 -7.97 -0.02 11.27
N PHE A 84 -6.64 0.06 11.16
CA PHE A 84 -5.77 -1.11 11.01
C PHE A 84 -4.38 -0.86 11.61
N PRO A 85 -3.66 -1.91 12.06
CA PRO A 85 -2.33 -1.77 12.63
C PRO A 85 -1.26 -1.65 11.54
N VAL A 86 -0.27 -0.80 11.81
CA VAL A 86 0.96 -0.68 11.01
C VAL A 86 2.15 -0.82 11.95
N HIS A 87 3.10 -1.68 11.60
CA HIS A 87 4.36 -1.81 12.30
C HIS A 87 5.42 -0.95 11.62
N LEU A 88 5.90 0.06 12.32
CA LEU A 88 7.00 0.91 11.90
C LEU A 88 8.29 0.45 12.55
N VAL A 89 9.29 0.16 11.73
CA VAL A 89 10.65 -0.13 12.18
C VAL A 89 11.56 0.95 11.65
N ILE A 90 12.14 1.74 12.55
CA ILE A 90 12.91 2.94 12.24
C ILE A 90 14.35 2.78 12.73
N PRO A 91 15.35 2.81 11.83
CA PRO A 91 16.76 2.72 12.23
C PRO A 91 17.16 3.87 13.16
N LYS A 92 17.92 3.60 14.20
CA LYS A 92 18.48 4.62 15.10
C LYS A 92 19.69 5.34 14.47
N ALA A 93 19.55 5.82 13.26
CA ALA A 93 20.65 6.43 12.50
C ALA A 93 20.88 7.93 12.81
N GLY A 94 20.04 8.54 13.65
CA GLY A 94 20.15 9.96 14.02
C GLY A 94 19.85 10.97 12.91
N ARG A 95 19.30 10.52 11.78
CA ARG A 95 18.88 11.35 10.63
C ARG A 95 17.63 10.77 10.00
N SER A 96 16.89 11.55 9.23
CA SER A 96 15.77 11.05 8.44
C SER A 96 16.25 10.00 7.43
N CYS A 97 15.48 8.94 7.27
CA CYS A 97 15.82 7.80 6.44
C CYS A 97 14.72 7.52 5.39
N PRO A 98 15.08 6.90 4.26
CA PRO A 98 14.08 6.38 3.32
C PRO A 98 13.22 5.29 3.98
N CYS A 99 12.00 5.09 3.48
CA CYS A 99 11.09 4.09 4.02
C CYS A 99 10.52 3.22 2.92
N VAL A 100 10.34 1.92 3.22
CA VAL A 100 9.60 0.98 2.37
C VAL A 100 8.25 0.71 3.01
N VAL A 101 7.17 0.86 2.25
CA VAL A 101 5.82 0.42 2.65
C VAL A 101 5.61 -0.99 2.12
N TYR A 102 5.35 -1.92 3.02
CA TYR A 102 5.25 -3.33 2.69
C TYR A 102 3.92 -3.94 3.16
N PRO A 103 2.94 -4.11 2.26
CA PRO A 103 1.77 -4.93 2.53
C PRO A 103 2.17 -6.41 2.58
N SER A 104 2.15 -7.01 3.77
CA SER A 104 2.58 -8.39 3.99
C SER A 104 1.43 -9.37 3.81
N PHE A 105 1.72 -10.55 3.27
CA PHE A 105 0.79 -11.68 3.23
C PHE A 105 0.67 -12.42 4.57
N THR A 106 1.51 -12.09 5.54
CA THR A 106 1.51 -12.71 6.86
C THR A 106 1.49 -11.64 7.94
N PRO A 107 0.86 -11.91 9.09
CA PRO A 107 0.93 -11.02 10.24
C PRO A 107 2.37 -10.73 10.64
N TYR A 108 2.63 -9.50 11.08
CA TYR A 108 3.94 -9.10 11.57
C TYR A 108 4.41 -10.02 12.71
N ALA A 109 5.68 -10.44 12.66
CA ALA A 109 6.37 -11.26 13.65
C ALA A 109 5.85 -12.69 13.88
N THR A 110 4.80 -13.16 13.19
CA THR A 110 4.22 -14.48 13.51
C THR A 110 4.46 -15.55 12.45
N ALA A 111 4.83 -15.21 11.24
CA ALA A 111 4.97 -16.19 10.19
C ALA A 111 6.03 -15.79 9.15
N GLY A 112 7.03 -16.64 9.02
CA GLY A 112 8.01 -16.54 7.98
C GLY A 112 9.10 -15.48 8.22
N TYR A 113 10.11 -15.53 7.40
CA TYR A 113 11.22 -14.59 7.40
C TYR A 113 10.81 -13.32 6.68
N GLN A 114 10.96 -12.20 7.36
CA GLN A 114 10.92 -10.86 6.78
C GLN A 114 12.31 -10.24 6.91
N PRO A 115 12.93 -9.70 5.86
CA PRO A 115 14.29 -9.19 5.87
C PRO A 115 14.40 -7.82 6.57
N ILE A 116 13.81 -7.70 7.76
CA ILE A 116 13.70 -6.42 8.48
C ILE A 116 15.08 -5.94 8.93
N GLU A 117 15.88 -6.84 9.51
CA GLU A 117 17.21 -6.49 9.98
C GLU A 117 18.11 -6.02 8.84
N GLU A 118 18.06 -6.69 7.70
CA GLU A 118 18.84 -6.32 6.51
C GLU A 118 18.42 -4.96 5.95
N ILE A 119 17.11 -4.64 5.96
CA ILE A 119 16.60 -3.35 5.54
C ILE A 119 17.07 -2.25 6.48
N VAL A 120 16.98 -2.49 7.79
CA VAL A 120 17.47 -1.58 8.85
C VAL A 120 18.96 -1.35 8.73
N ASP A 121 19.76 -2.40 8.52
CA ASP A 121 21.22 -2.32 8.36
C ASP A 121 21.64 -1.50 7.13
N GLN A 122 20.77 -1.42 6.11
CA GLN A 122 20.96 -0.52 4.95
C GLN A 122 20.48 0.92 5.23
N GLY A 123 19.98 1.21 6.42
CA GLY A 123 19.52 2.53 6.83
C GLY A 123 18.14 2.91 6.29
N PHE A 124 17.31 1.93 5.95
CA PHE A 124 15.91 2.13 5.55
C PHE A 124 14.98 1.84 6.72
N ALA A 125 13.94 2.66 6.87
CA ALA A 125 12.78 2.31 7.68
C ALA A 125 11.85 1.37 6.91
N LEU A 126 11.02 0.64 7.65
CA LEU A 126 10.02 -0.26 7.10
C LEU A 126 8.67 0.01 7.76
N ALA A 127 7.62 0.19 6.96
CA ALA A 127 6.23 0.25 7.40
C ALA A 127 5.49 -0.99 6.90
N VAL A 128 5.15 -1.90 7.80
CA VAL A 128 4.52 -3.20 7.47
C VAL A 128 3.11 -3.25 8.01
N PHE A 129 2.18 -3.71 7.20
CA PHE A 129 0.85 -4.14 7.66
C PHE A 129 0.45 -5.44 6.97
N CYS A 130 -0.40 -6.24 7.62
CA CYS A 130 -0.95 -7.43 7.00
C CYS A 130 -2.15 -7.04 6.12
N TYR A 131 -2.22 -7.56 4.91
CA TYR A 131 -3.32 -7.27 3.99
C TYR A 131 -4.69 -7.67 4.60
N GLU A 132 -4.74 -8.73 5.41
CA GLU A 132 -5.96 -9.20 6.08
C GLU A 132 -6.47 -8.23 7.16
N ASP A 133 -5.61 -7.40 7.75
CA ASP A 133 -6.01 -6.34 8.67
C ASP A 133 -6.78 -5.22 7.95
N VAL A 134 -6.63 -5.12 6.63
CA VAL A 134 -7.37 -4.19 5.78
C VAL A 134 -8.65 -4.83 5.25
N THR A 135 -8.54 -5.95 4.55
CA THR A 135 -9.67 -6.78 4.08
C THR A 135 -9.14 -8.14 3.61
N ARG A 136 -9.89 -9.22 3.85
CA ARG A 136 -9.49 -10.57 3.47
C ARG A 136 -9.53 -10.77 1.96
N ASP A 137 -8.65 -11.62 1.44
CA ASP A 137 -8.64 -12.03 0.03
C ASP A 137 -9.67 -13.15 -0.24
N ASN A 138 -10.92 -12.75 -0.33
CA ASN A 138 -12.05 -13.64 -0.60
C ASN A 138 -13.16 -12.86 -1.32
N GLU A 139 -14.27 -13.49 -1.61
CA GLU A 139 -15.44 -12.88 -2.27
C GLU A 139 -16.37 -12.12 -1.31
N ASP A 140 -16.10 -12.14 -0.01
CA ASP A 140 -16.88 -11.42 1.00
C ASP A 140 -16.44 -9.95 1.09
N PHE A 141 -17.35 -9.05 0.77
CA PHE A 141 -17.17 -7.60 0.86
C PHE A 141 -17.89 -6.97 2.06
N THR A 142 -18.25 -7.77 3.05
CA THR A 142 -18.95 -7.30 4.25
C THR A 142 -18.01 -7.10 5.45
N ASP A 143 -16.71 -7.33 5.28
CA ASP A 143 -15.68 -7.17 6.31
C ASP A 143 -14.63 -6.11 5.99
N GLY A 144 -13.92 -5.67 7.02
CA GLY A 144 -12.79 -4.75 6.91
C GLY A 144 -13.11 -3.48 6.13
N LEU A 145 -12.14 -3.01 5.36
CA LEU A 145 -12.30 -1.81 4.54
C LEU A 145 -13.37 -1.98 3.45
N ALA A 146 -13.62 -3.22 3.01
CA ALA A 146 -14.64 -3.50 2.02
C ALA A 146 -16.07 -3.17 2.48
N ALA A 147 -16.34 -3.24 3.78
CA ALA A 147 -17.62 -2.87 4.38
C ALA A 147 -17.79 -1.36 4.56
N MET A 148 -16.73 -0.57 4.37
CA MET A 148 -16.72 0.85 4.68
C MET A 148 -17.27 1.74 3.55
N THR A 149 -17.64 1.16 2.41
CA THR A 149 -18.28 1.87 1.29
C THR A 149 -19.50 1.13 0.80
N SER A 150 -20.48 1.87 0.33
CA SER A 150 -21.63 1.31 -0.39
C SER A 150 -21.19 0.68 -1.70
N ARG A 151 -21.83 -0.41 -2.10
CA ARG A 151 -21.54 -1.16 -3.32
C ARG A 151 -22.80 -1.28 -4.17
N GLY A 152 -22.65 -1.27 -5.48
CA GLY A 152 -23.77 -1.39 -6.42
C GLY A 152 -23.42 -0.99 -7.85
N ALA A 153 -22.26 -0.39 -8.07
CA ALA A 153 -21.75 -0.10 -9.42
C ALA A 153 -20.92 -1.29 -9.96
N ALA A 154 -20.84 -1.40 -11.29
CA ALA A 154 -20.05 -2.46 -11.93
C ALA A 154 -18.55 -2.26 -11.74
N ASP A 155 -18.13 -1.03 -11.49
CA ASP A 155 -16.75 -0.59 -11.29
C ASP A 155 -16.44 -0.22 -9.82
N ASP A 156 -17.21 -0.75 -8.88
CA ASP A 156 -16.86 -0.66 -7.45
C ASP A 156 -15.47 -1.23 -7.21
N TRP A 157 -14.67 -0.54 -6.39
CA TRP A 157 -13.29 -0.92 -6.15
C TRP A 157 -13.12 -2.33 -5.58
N GLY A 158 -12.11 -3.03 -6.10
CA GLY A 158 -11.73 -4.37 -5.68
C GLY A 158 -10.74 -4.35 -4.52
N LYS A 159 -10.48 -5.51 -3.96
CA LYS A 159 -9.62 -5.67 -2.76
C LYS A 159 -8.17 -5.26 -3.00
N ILE A 160 -7.62 -5.46 -4.21
CA ILE A 160 -6.29 -4.95 -4.57
C ILE A 160 -6.26 -3.42 -4.48
N GLY A 161 -7.31 -2.75 -4.96
CA GLY A 161 -7.47 -1.30 -4.81
C GLY A 161 -7.54 -0.86 -3.34
N MET A 162 -8.19 -1.65 -2.48
CA MET A 162 -8.29 -1.38 -1.04
C MET A 162 -6.94 -1.51 -0.33
N TRP A 163 -6.13 -2.51 -0.68
CA TRP A 163 -4.77 -2.63 -0.14
C TRP A 163 -3.86 -1.50 -0.61
N ALA A 164 -3.97 -1.11 -1.87
CA ALA A 164 -3.25 0.06 -2.39
C ALA A 164 -3.70 1.37 -1.73
N PHE A 165 -4.99 1.50 -1.42
CA PHE A 165 -5.52 2.63 -0.65
C PHE A 165 -4.94 2.66 0.77
N ALA A 166 -4.84 1.50 1.44
CA ALA A 166 -4.20 1.40 2.75
C ALA A 166 -2.72 1.82 2.69
N CYS A 167 -1.96 1.38 1.66
CA CYS A 167 -0.59 1.87 1.45
C CYS A 167 -0.54 3.40 1.35
N SER A 168 -1.50 4.02 0.66
CA SER A 168 -1.57 5.48 0.56
C SER A 168 -1.83 6.14 1.92
N ARG A 169 -2.64 5.52 2.77
CA ARG A 169 -2.89 6.03 4.15
C ARG A 169 -1.67 5.88 5.05
N VAL A 170 -0.92 4.80 4.88
CA VAL A 170 0.40 4.64 5.54
C VAL A 170 1.34 5.75 5.08
N LEU A 171 1.41 6.03 3.79
CA LEU A 171 2.22 7.12 3.25
C LEU A 171 1.82 8.48 3.84
N ASP A 172 0.51 8.79 3.93
CA ASP A 172 0.03 10.04 4.53
C ASP A 172 0.57 10.21 5.97
N HIS A 173 0.58 9.13 6.77
CA HIS A 173 1.16 9.16 8.10
C HIS A 173 2.68 9.31 8.07
N LEU A 174 3.40 8.55 7.25
CA LEU A 174 4.86 8.61 7.14
C LEU A 174 5.36 10.01 6.82
N LEU A 175 4.64 10.75 5.97
CA LEU A 175 4.98 12.12 5.59
C LEU A 175 4.86 13.13 6.75
N THR A 176 4.24 12.75 7.87
CA THR A 176 4.19 13.58 9.10
C THR A 176 5.35 13.32 10.06
N LEU A 177 6.12 12.25 9.84
CA LEU A 177 7.17 11.81 10.75
C LEU A 177 8.52 12.46 10.40
N PRO A 178 9.17 13.16 11.33
CA PRO A 178 10.45 13.81 11.08
C PRO A 178 11.60 12.80 10.84
N GLU A 179 11.44 11.55 11.30
CA GLU A 179 12.41 10.48 11.10
C GLU A 179 12.39 9.90 9.68
N ILE A 180 11.35 10.19 8.88
CA ILE A 180 11.19 9.66 7.53
C ILE A 180 11.53 10.74 6.50
N ASP A 181 12.33 10.39 5.52
CA ASP A 181 12.56 11.22 4.34
C ASP A 181 11.41 11.01 3.34
N GLY A 182 10.41 11.88 3.41
CA GLY A 182 9.21 11.79 2.58
C GLY A 182 9.46 11.85 1.05
N SER A 183 10.65 12.27 0.62
CA SER A 183 11.04 12.25 -0.81
C SER A 183 11.54 10.87 -1.27
N ARG A 184 11.74 9.92 -0.34
CA ARG A 184 12.31 8.58 -0.58
C ARG A 184 11.47 7.50 0.10
N VAL A 185 10.17 7.48 -0.17
CA VAL A 185 9.26 6.42 0.25
C VAL A 185 8.86 5.59 -0.97
N ALA A 186 8.94 4.27 -0.87
CA ALA A 186 8.60 3.31 -1.93
C ALA A 186 7.63 2.22 -1.43
#